data_0607bd3f9b76929fc2c8d6568da2ddd8
#
_entry.id   0607bd3f9b76929fc2c8d6568da2ddd8
#
_cell.length_a   1.000
_cell.length_b   1.000
_cell.length_c   1.000
_cell.angle_alpha   90.00
_cell.angle_beta   90.00
_cell.angle_gamma   90.00
#
_symmetry.space_group_name_H-M   'P 1'
#
loop_
_entity.id
_entity.type
_entity.pdbx_description
1 polymer ?
#
loop_
_entity_poly.entity_id
_entity_poly.type
_entity_poly.pdbx_seq_one_letter_code
_entity_poly.pdbx_strand_id
1 'polypeptide(L)'
;MLSAALTATTLTFAQEAEEETTPKFSISGTVDAYFRGNLNAPNVGENTMAPGSSFANLPGFALGMANVVAAYEGEKVGFVADLVFGPRGTDAIFNSPMYSATGNIVNQLYMYWNVSDKVTLTMGNFNTFLGYEVISPAANFNYSTSYLFSYGPFSHT
;
A
#
# COMPACT_ATOMS: atom_id res chain seq x y z
N MET A 1 39.18 36.21 -20.60
CA MET A 1 38.33 35.24 -21.35
C MET A 1 37.07 35.05 -20.50
N LEU A 2 35.97 35.72 -20.94
CA LEU A 2 34.64 35.57 -20.32
C LEU A 2 33.94 34.40 -21.00
N SER A 3 33.59 33.38 -20.22
CA SER A 3 32.75 32.27 -20.69
C SER A 3 31.29 32.60 -20.35
N ALA A 4 30.46 32.83 -21.36
CA ALA A 4 29.05 33.04 -21.19
C ALA A 4 28.35 31.65 -21.17
N ALA A 5 27.75 31.32 -20.03
CA ALA A 5 26.87 30.15 -19.95
C ALA A 5 25.49 30.51 -20.50
N LEU A 6 25.11 29.87 -21.59
CA LEU A 6 23.80 29.98 -22.19
C LEU A 6 22.84 29.01 -21.49
N THR A 7 21.96 29.52 -20.63
CA THR A 7 20.89 28.74 -20.03
C THR A 7 19.70 28.71 -21.00
N ALA A 8 19.46 27.53 -21.57
CA ALA A 8 18.26 27.29 -22.36
C ALA A 8 17.11 26.90 -21.41
N THR A 9 16.17 27.83 -21.22
CA THR A 9 14.88 27.53 -20.56
C THR A 9 13.96 26.87 -21.58
N THR A 10 13.73 25.57 -21.42
CA THR A 10 12.66 24.87 -22.13
C THR A 10 11.34 25.19 -21.45
N LEU A 11 10.49 25.95 -22.11
CA LEU A 11 9.09 26.11 -21.74
C LEU A 11 8.36 24.81 -22.12
N THR A 12 8.10 23.98 -21.13
CA THR A 12 7.18 22.82 -21.29
C THR A 12 5.77 23.40 -21.19
N PHE A 13 5.09 23.48 -22.33
CA PHE A 13 3.64 23.66 -22.33
C PHE A 13 3.04 22.34 -21.88
N ALA A 14 2.45 22.32 -20.68
CA ALA A 14 1.54 21.25 -20.29
C ALA A 14 0.32 21.37 -21.21
N GLN A 15 0.26 20.52 -22.23
CA GLN A 15 -0.92 20.32 -23.00
C GLN A 15 -1.84 19.49 -22.10
N GLU A 16 -2.89 20.11 -21.57
CA GLU A 16 -4.03 19.39 -21.02
C GLU A 16 -4.62 18.57 -22.18
N ALA A 17 -4.16 17.31 -22.29
CA ALA A 17 -4.87 16.34 -23.08
C ALA A 17 -6.19 16.09 -22.33
N GLU A 18 -7.31 16.36 -22.94
CA GLU A 18 -8.59 15.76 -22.56
C GLU A 18 -8.32 14.25 -22.54
N GLU A 19 -8.21 13.67 -21.36
CA GLU A 19 -8.13 12.22 -21.19
C GLU A 19 -9.46 11.65 -21.67
N GLU A 20 -9.46 11.16 -22.92
CA GLU A 20 -10.48 10.18 -23.31
C GLU A 20 -10.39 9.06 -22.27
N THR A 21 -11.45 8.88 -21.48
CA THR A 21 -11.57 7.84 -20.45
C THR A 21 -11.72 6.47 -21.12
N THR A 22 -10.68 6.03 -21.79
CA THR A 22 -10.61 4.66 -22.28
C THR A 22 -10.47 3.72 -21.09
N PRO A 23 -11.30 2.67 -20.99
CA PRO A 23 -11.21 1.70 -19.91
C PRO A 23 -9.79 1.17 -19.78
N LYS A 24 -9.20 1.31 -18.59
CA LYS A 24 -7.81 0.94 -18.35
C LYS A 24 -7.73 -0.24 -17.39
N PHE A 25 -7.12 -1.32 -17.84
CA PHE A 25 -6.71 -2.40 -16.98
C PHE A 25 -5.23 -2.27 -16.65
N SER A 26 -4.86 -2.38 -15.38
CA SER A 26 -3.49 -2.29 -14.91
C SER A 26 -3.15 -3.42 -13.95
N ILE A 27 -1.90 -3.86 -14.01
CA ILE A 27 -1.29 -4.74 -13.01
C ILE A 27 -0.06 -4.03 -12.48
N SER A 28 0.03 -3.92 -11.18
CA SER A 28 1.16 -3.33 -10.47
C SER A 28 1.51 -4.15 -9.24
N GLY A 29 2.59 -3.83 -8.58
CA GLY A 29 2.96 -4.50 -7.35
C GLY A 29 4.23 -3.91 -6.75
N THR A 30 4.50 -4.29 -5.51
CA THR A 30 5.70 -3.90 -4.78
C THR A 30 6.28 -5.09 -4.03
N VAL A 31 7.57 -5.00 -3.76
CA VAL A 31 8.26 -5.92 -2.85
C VAL A 31 9.06 -5.06 -1.90
N ASP A 32 8.93 -5.28 -0.60
CA ASP A 32 9.74 -4.61 0.39
C ASP A 32 10.59 -5.59 1.20
N ALA A 33 11.81 -5.18 1.46
CA ALA A 33 12.72 -5.85 2.37
C ALA A 33 13.29 -4.82 3.34
N TYR A 34 13.60 -5.26 4.54
CA TYR A 34 14.13 -4.39 5.57
C TYR A 34 15.33 -5.00 6.29
N PHE A 35 16.07 -4.14 6.96
CA PHE A 35 17.06 -4.55 7.96
C PHE A 35 16.67 -3.93 9.31
N ARG A 36 16.65 -4.76 10.35
CA ARG A 36 16.39 -4.32 11.71
C ARG A 36 17.51 -4.75 12.64
N GLY A 37 18.02 -3.81 13.41
CA GLY A 37 18.99 -4.05 14.49
C GLY A 37 18.58 -3.31 15.75
N ASN A 38 18.69 -3.95 16.90
CA ASN A 38 18.51 -3.31 18.20
C ASN A 38 19.89 -2.95 18.74
N LEU A 39 20.12 -1.67 19.04
CA LEU A 39 21.39 -1.19 19.56
C LEU A 39 21.59 -1.53 21.04
N ASN A 40 20.51 -1.64 21.81
CA ASN A 40 20.53 -1.83 23.26
C ASN A 40 19.93 -3.17 23.70
N ALA A 41 19.67 -4.07 22.78
CA ALA A 41 19.04 -5.38 23.06
C ALA A 41 19.67 -6.47 22.19
N PRO A 42 19.65 -7.74 22.66
CA PRO A 42 20.11 -8.85 21.83
C PRO A 42 19.26 -8.95 20.56
N ASN A 43 19.91 -9.30 19.45
CA ASN A 43 19.27 -9.49 18.14
C ASN A 43 19.08 -10.99 17.83
N VAL A 44 19.03 -11.84 18.85
CA VAL A 44 18.83 -13.29 18.76
C VAL A 44 17.88 -13.77 19.85
N GLY A 45 17.03 -14.76 19.54
CA GLY A 45 16.05 -15.33 20.47
C GLY A 45 14.69 -14.62 20.47
N GLU A 46 13.76 -15.12 21.27
CA GLU A 46 12.36 -14.66 21.30
C GLU A 46 12.18 -13.20 21.77
N ASN A 47 13.11 -12.71 22.60
CA ASN A 47 13.06 -11.34 23.14
C ASN A 47 13.54 -10.26 22.17
N THR A 48 13.85 -10.61 20.94
CA THR A 48 14.34 -9.67 19.91
C THR A 48 13.25 -9.14 19.01
N MET A 49 12.04 -9.63 19.17
CA MET A 49 10.90 -9.18 18.38
C MET A 49 10.56 -7.73 18.67
N ALA A 50 10.11 -7.02 17.66
CA ALA A 50 9.56 -5.69 17.84
C ALA A 50 8.30 -5.76 18.72
N PRO A 51 7.98 -4.69 19.46
CA PRO A 51 6.66 -4.56 20.06
C PRO A 51 5.58 -4.76 18.99
N GLY A 52 4.43 -5.33 19.38
CA GLY A 52 3.35 -5.76 18.48
C GLY A 52 2.73 -4.70 17.56
N SER A 53 3.19 -3.45 17.62
CA SER A 53 2.79 -2.38 16.72
C SER A 53 3.58 -2.31 15.42
N SER A 54 4.63 -3.15 15.25
CA SER A 54 5.52 -3.08 14.11
C SER A 54 5.41 -4.32 13.24
N PHE A 55 5.26 -4.13 11.95
CA PHE A 55 5.35 -5.20 10.96
C PHE A 55 6.79 -5.60 10.61
N ALA A 56 7.80 -4.91 11.15
CA ALA A 56 9.22 -5.29 11.05
C ALA A 56 9.64 -6.15 12.28
N ASN A 57 9.09 -7.35 12.37
CA ASN A 57 9.19 -8.16 13.60
C ASN A 57 10.49 -8.96 13.71
N LEU A 58 11.16 -9.24 12.59
CA LEU A 58 12.37 -10.07 12.59
C LEU A 58 13.63 -9.20 12.64
N PRO A 59 14.66 -9.58 13.43
CA PRO A 59 15.96 -8.92 13.39
C PRO A 59 16.77 -9.32 12.15
N GLY A 60 17.71 -8.46 11.75
CA GLY A 60 18.54 -8.67 10.56
C GLY A 60 17.80 -8.32 9.26
N PHE A 61 18.23 -8.92 8.17
CA PHE A 61 17.56 -8.79 6.88
C PHE A 61 16.33 -9.69 6.81
N ALA A 62 15.21 -9.12 6.41
CA ALA A 62 13.99 -9.87 6.23
C ALA A 62 13.13 -9.27 5.11
N LEU A 63 12.29 -10.13 4.52
CA LEU A 63 11.22 -9.71 3.64
C LEU A 63 10.06 -9.18 4.51
N GLY A 64 9.56 -8.01 4.21
CA GLY A 64 8.37 -7.46 4.84
C GLY A 64 7.13 -7.97 4.14
N MET A 65 6.92 -7.54 2.90
CA MET A 65 5.74 -7.82 2.12
C MET A 65 6.05 -7.78 0.61
N ALA A 66 5.31 -8.57 -0.14
CA ALA A 66 5.10 -8.35 -1.56
C ALA A 66 3.61 -8.23 -1.83
N ASN A 67 3.22 -7.41 -2.80
CA ASN A 67 1.84 -7.39 -3.26
C ASN A 67 1.73 -7.37 -4.78
N VAL A 68 0.58 -7.81 -5.27
CA VAL A 68 0.17 -7.71 -6.66
C VAL A 68 -1.21 -7.09 -6.68
N VAL A 69 -1.34 -5.98 -7.38
CA VAL A 69 -2.60 -5.24 -7.53
C VAL A 69 -3.06 -5.32 -8.97
N ALA A 70 -4.24 -5.87 -9.18
CA ALA A 70 -4.97 -5.79 -10.45
C ALA A 70 -6.10 -4.76 -10.29
N ALA A 71 -6.15 -3.78 -11.17
CA ALA A 71 -7.16 -2.75 -11.16
C ALA A 71 -7.76 -2.56 -12.55
N TYR A 72 -9.06 -2.34 -12.59
CA TYR A 72 -9.78 -1.94 -13.78
C TYR A 72 -10.48 -0.61 -13.51
N GLU A 73 -10.20 0.37 -14.32
CA GLU A 73 -10.78 1.71 -14.26
C GLU A 73 -11.61 1.93 -15.51
N GLY A 74 -12.92 1.88 -15.37
CA GLY A 74 -13.87 2.24 -16.41
C GLY A 74 -14.55 3.56 -16.07
N GLU A 75 -15.24 4.15 -17.04
CA GLU A 75 -15.94 5.43 -16.88
C GLU A 75 -16.93 5.43 -15.70
N LYS A 76 -17.70 4.36 -15.55
CA LYS A 76 -18.75 4.26 -14.51
C LYS A 76 -18.50 3.20 -13.48
N VAL A 77 -17.72 2.19 -13.81
CA VAL A 77 -17.48 1.05 -12.91
C VAL A 77 -16.00 0.68 -12.92
N GLY A 78 -15.52 0.19 -11.79
CA GLY A 78 -14.18 -0.34 -11.69
C GLY A 78 -14.08 -1.37 -10.57
N PHE A 79 -12.91 -2.01 -10.49
CA PHE A 79 -12.60 -2.93 -9.40
C PHE A 79 -11.12 -2.88 -9.05
N VAL A 80 -10.81 -3.31 -7.84
CA VAL A 80 -9.45 -3.51 -7.37
C VAL A 80 -9.37 -4.87 -6.69
N ALA A 81 -8.32 -5.63 -7.03
CA ALA A 81 -7.92 -6.85 -6.35
C ALA A 81 -6.44 -6.70 -5.94
N ASP A 82 -6.18 -6.65 -4.64
CA ASP A 82 -4.85 -6.52 -4.05
C ASP A 82 -4.53 -7.78 -3.25
N LEU A 83 -3.55 -8.53 -3.73
CA LEU A 83 -3.07 -9.76 -3.12
C LEU A 83 -1.73 -9.48 -2.43
N VAL A 84 -1.61 -9.90 -1.17
CA VAL A 84 -0.42 -9.66 -0.34
C VAL A 84 0.22 -10.96 0.11
N PHE A 85 1.54 -10.93 0.21
CA PHE A 85 2.37 -12.07 0.58
C PHE A 85 3.43 -11.60 1.58
N GLY A 86 3.87 -12.49 2.43
CA GLY A 86 4.90 -12.22 3.43
C GLY A 86 4.34 -11.80 4.79
N PRO A 87 5.21 -11.70 5.82
CA PRO A 87 4.78 -11.50 7.21
C PRO A 87 3.92 -10.25 7.41
N ARG A 88 4.35 -9.11 6.87
CA ARG A 88 3.62 -7.85 6.98
C ARG A 88 2.24 -7.92 6.34
N GLY A 89 2.14 -8.55 5.16
CA GLY A 89 0.86 -8.73 4.48
C GLY A 89 -0.09 -9.60 5.28
N THR A 90 0.40 -10.73 5.82
CA THR A 90 -0.39 -11.64 6.66
C THR A 90 -0.87 -10.95 7.93
N ASP A 91 0.00 -10.20 8.61
CA ASP A 91 -0.37 -9.44 9.81
C ASP A 91 -1.43 -8.39 9.51
N ALA A 92 -1.35 -7.75 8.35
CA ALA A 92 -2.29 -6.70 7.96
C ALA A 92 -3.71 -7.20 7.67
N ILE A 93 -3.86 -8.43 7.19
CA ILE A 93 -5.16 -8.98 6.79
C ILE A 93 -5.83 -9.85 7.85
N PHE A 94 -5.18 -10.11 9.00
CA PHE A 94 -5.61 -11.11 10.00
C PHE A 94 -7.05 -10.88 10.51
N ASN A 95 -7.53 -9.66 10.54
CA ASN A 95 -8.90 -9.30 10.93
C ASN A 95 -9.81 -8.94 9.74
N SER A 96 -9.37 -9.17 8.51
CA SER A 96 -10.20 -8.94 7.34
C SER A 96 -11.37 -9.92 7.31
N PRO A 97 -12.58 -9.48 6.92
CA PRO A 97 -13.71 -10.39 6.68
C PRO A 97 -13.41 -11.43 5.61
N MET A 98 -12.45 -11.16 4.72
CA MET A 98 -11.97 -12.08 3.70
C MET A 98 -10.97 -13.10 4.24
N TYR A 99 -10.52 -12.96 5.49
CA TYR A 99 -9.52 -13.86 6.08
C TYR A 99 -10.09 -15.25 6.31
N SER A 100 -9.62 -16.18 5.52
CA SER A 100 -9.99 -17.60 5.57
C SER A 100 -8.88 -18.43 4.91
N ALA A 101 -9.05 -19.74 4.85
CA ALA A 101 -8.09 -20.62 4.19
C ALA A 101 -7.80 -20.23 2.73
N THR A 102 -8.76 -19.64 2.04
CA THR A 102 -8.63 -19.19 0.65
C THR A 102 -8.42 -17.69 0.49
N GLY A 103 -8.83 -16.88 1.48
CA GLY A 103 -8.73 -15.43 1.47
C GLY A 103 -7.57 -14.85 2.25
N ASN A 104 -6.66 -15.68 2.77
CA ASN A 104 -5.55 -15.23 3.61
C ASN A 104 -4.44 -14.46 2.89
N ILE A 105 -4.58 -14.21 1.60
CA ILE A 105 -3.72 -13.34 0.80
C ILE A 105 -4.46 -12.14 0.23
N VAL A 106 -5.76 -12.02 0.47
CA VAL A 106 -6.59 -10.95 -0.09
C VAL A 106 -6.58 -9.77 0.87
N ASN A 107 -5.84 -8.71 0.50
CA ASN A 107 -5.84 -7.44 1.22
C ASN A 107 -7.07 -6.61 0.85
N GLN A 108 -7.30 -6.43 -0.45
CA GLN A 108 -8.47 -5.72 -0.95
C GLN A 108 -9.11 -6.51 -2.08
N LEU A 109 -10.43 -6.53 -2.07
CA LEU A 109 -11.24 -7.03 -3.17
C LEU A 109 -12.56 -6.27 -3.16
N TYR A 110 -12.65 -5.26 -3.99
CA TYR A 110 -13.83 -4.41 -4.08
C TYR A 110 -14.11 -3.95 -5.50
N MET A 111 -15.34 -3.59 -5.74
CA MET A 111 -15.80 -2.90 -6.93
C MET A 111 -16.40 -1.54 -6.55
N TYR A 112 -16.42 -0.64 -7.49
CA TYR A 112 -17.06 0.65 -7.31
C TYR A 112 -17.93 1.01 -8.52
N TRP A 113 -18.95 1.82 -8.26
CA TRP A 113 -19.82 2.38 -9.27
C TRP A 113 -19.98 3.88 -9.06
N ASN A 114 -19.54 4.65 -10.05
CA ASN A 114 -19.74 6.09 -10.11
C ASN A 114 -21.18 6.36 -10.57
N VAL A 115 -22.06 6.54 -9.61
CA VAL A 115 -23.50 6.83 -9.88
C VAL A 115 -23.64 8.20 -10.49
N SER A 116 -22.80 9.15 -10.06
CA SER A 116 -22.69 10.50 -10.58
C SER A 116 -21.30 11.05 -10.27
N ASP A 117 -20.98 12.26 -10.79
CA ASP A 117 -19.72 12.96 -10.51
C ASP A 117 -19.47 13.24 -9.02
N LYS A 118 -20.49 13.11 -8.18
CA LYS A 118 -20.41 13.38 -6.73
C LYS A 118 -20.68 12.17 -5.86
N VAL A 119 -21.10 11.05 -6.43
CA VAL A 119 -21.50 9.86 -5.68
C VAL A 119 -20.88 8.62 -6.27
N THR A 120 -20.04 7.97 -5.49
CA THR A 120 -19.47 6.64 -5.77
C THR A 120 -19.96 5.65 -4.72
N LEU A 121 -20.47 4.53 -5.16
CA LEU A 121 -20.79 3.39 -4.31
C LEU A 121 -19.66 2.38 -4.41
N THR A 122 -19.13 1.95 -3.27
CA THR A 122 -18.08 0.93 -3.17
C THR A 122 -18.62 -0.28 -2.43
N MET A 123 -18.33 -1.47 -2.92
CA MET A 123 -18.77 -2.74 -2.35
C MET A 123 -17.62 -3.73 -2.34
N GLY A 124 -17.39 -4.35 -1.19
CA GLY A 124 -16.32 -5.34 -0.99
C GLY A 124 -15.43 -4.99 0.19
N ASN A 125 -14.27 -5.62 0.26
CA ASN A 125 -13.28 -5.38 1.29
C ASN A 125 -12.19 -4.42 0.79
N PHE A 126 -11.98 -3.32 1.49
CA PHE A 126 -11.00 -2.29 1.15
C PHE A 126 -10.26 -1.80 2.39
N ASN A 127 -9.07 -1.24 2.20
CA ASN A 127 -8.25 -0.71 3.27
C ASN A 127 -8.96 0.42 4.00
N THR A 128 -8.64 0.55 5.30
CA THR A 128 -9.18 1.65 6.11
C THR A 128 -8.81 3.02 5.53
N PHE A 129 -9.72 3.95 5.63
CA PHE A 129 -9.48 5.37 5.35
C PHE A 129 -9.26 6.18 6.65
N LEU A 130 -9.16 5.50 7.80
CA LEU A 130 -8.91 6.14 9.08
C LEU A 130 -7.42 6.34 9.28
N GLY A 131 -7.05 7.60 9.53
CA GLY A 131 -5.67 7.97 9.80
C GLY A 131 -4.81 8.13 8.55
N TYR A 132 -3.53 8.36 8.78
CA TYR A 132 -2.54 8.61 7.74
C TYR A 132 -1.84 7.35 7.27
N GLU A 133 -1.57 6.42 8.21
CA GLU A 133 -0.76 5.24 7.96
C GLU A 133 -1.52 4.21 7.12
N VAL A 134 -0.79 3.56 6.24
CA VAL A 134 -1.30 2.49 5.37
C VAL A 134 -0.42 1.24 5.46
N ILE A 135 -0.89 0.12 4.93
CA ILE A 135 -0.18 -1.17 4.96
C ILE A 135 1.13 -1.10 4.17
N SER A 136 1.12 -0.46 3.00
CA SER A 136 2.30 -0.33 2.15
C SER A 136 3.36 0.56 2.80
N PRO A 137 4.58 0.06 3.09
CA PRO A 137 5.61 0.86 3.74
C PRO A 137 6.09 2.04 2.90
N ALA A 138 6.04 1.93 1.58
CA ALA A 138 6.48 2.98 0.67
C ALA A 138 5.60 4.24 0.72
N ALA A 139 4.37 4.13 1.21
CA ALA A 139 3.44 5.24 1.34
C ALA A 139 3.45 5.88 2.73
N ASN A 140 4.21 5.34 3.68
CA ASN A 140 4.34 5.85 5.04
C ASN A 140 5.64 6.64 5.20
N PHE A 141 5.69 7.62 6.12
CA PHE A 141 6.93 8.30 6.49
C PHE A 141 7.89 7.38 7.25
N ASN A 142 7.34 6.51 8.09
CA ASN A 142 8.11 5.54 8.85
C ASN A 142 7.83 4.14 8.32
N TYR A 143 8.84 3.29 8.31
CA TYR A 143 8.69 1.89 7.92
C TYR A 143 7.79 1.12 8.88
N SER A 144 7.99 1.29 10.19
CA SER A 144 7.14 0.71 11.23
C SER A 144 5.89 1.56 11.46
N THR A 145 4.78 0.89 11.71
CA THR A 145 3.51 1.56 12.01
C THR A 145 3.38 1.92 13.49
N SER A 146 2.52 2.89 13.78
CA SER A 146 2.18 3.28 15.15
C SER A 146 1.27 2.25 15.84
N TYR A 147 1.17 2.36 17.16
CA TYR A 147 0.19 1.58 17.92
C TYR A 147 -1.25 1.90 17.50
N LEU A 148 -1.51 3.14 17.12
CA LEU A 148 -2.84 3.54 16.66
C LEU A 148 -3.25 2.76 15.40
N PHE A 149 -2.34 2.63 14.44
CA PHE A 149 -2.59 1.84 13.23
C PHE A 149 -2.74 0.35 13.58
N SER A 150 -1.86 -0.21 14.41
CA SER A 150 -1.83 -1.64 14.73
C SER A 150 -3.07 -2.12 15.50
N TYR A 151 -3.72 -1.26 16.26
CA TYR A 151 -4.93 -1.57 17.03
C TYR A 151 -6.21 -0.97 16.44
N GLY A 152 -6.11 -0.28 15.32
CA GLY A 152 -7.24 0.23 14.56
C GLY A 152 -7.79 -0.79 13.56
N PRO A 153 -8.89 -0.47 12.88
CA PRO A 153 -9.38 -1.30 11.80
C PRO A 153 -8.47 -1.20 10.58
N PHE A 154 -8.02 -2.33 10.04
CA PHE A 154 -7.19 -2.38 8.84
C PHE A 154 -8.01 -2.35 7.55
N SER A 155 -9.26 -2.80 7.61
CA SER A 155 -10.13 -2.90 6.43
C SER A 155 -11.57 -2.55 6.77
N HIS A 156 -12.33 -2.25 5.75
CA HIS A 156 -13.77 -2.02 5.78
C HIS A 156 -14.47 -2.92 4.75
N THR A 157 -15.74 -3.23 5.03
CA THR A 157 -16.59 -4.02 4.16
C THR A 157 -17.93 -3.34 3.96
#